data_ed31b2bf473bce62a17faed40dec020d
#
_entry.id   ed31b2bf473bce62a17faed40dec020d
#
_cell.length_a   1.000
_cell.length_b   1.000
_cell.length_c   1.000
_cell.angle_alpha   90.00
_cell.angle_beta   90.00
_cell.angle_gamma   90.00
#
_symmetry.space_group_name_H-M   'P 1'
#
loop_
_entity.id
_entity.type
_entity.pdbx_description
1 polymer ?
#
loop_
_entity_poly.entity_id
_entity_poly.type
_entity_poly.pdbx_seq_one_letter_code
_entity_poly.pdbx_strand_id
1 'polypeptide(L)'
;MFRPWFRPSRFGLIVSAALVLGLSLTARAADTAPEIRAQLVPKRSTVLSSQIAAQISELPLREGDSFSEGQKLVAFDCGIQRARLAKAAAQETATRKAYEVKSKLNTLNSISVLEVETSAAEHAMAEAEQQMAREVASHCVVTAPFAGRMGPVDVKRFQSVAEGQKLLEILDPTELEAEMLVPSSWLKWLKPGFALEIGIEETGRKYPAKVARLSPRIDPVSQSIRVFAVIDGRFPDLLPGMSGRAIVAAPN
;
A
#
# COMPACT_ATOMS: atom_id res chain seq x y z
N MET A 1 -18.45 -1.63 -89.97
CA MET A 1 -19.49 -2.15 -90.87
C MET A 1 -20.73 -2.32 -90.10
N PHE A 2 -21.81 -1.66 -90.55
CA PHE A 2 -23.23 -1.82 -90.24
C PHE A 2 -23.82 -1.50 -88.85
N ARG A 3 -24.31 -0.29 -88.74
CA ARG A 3 -25.62 0.09 -88.16
C ARG A 3 -26.74 -0.65 -88.92
N PRO A 4 -28.07 -0.60 -88.62
CA PRO A 4 -28.79 0.25 -87.65
C PRO A 4 -30.06 -0.43 -86.98
N TRP A 5 -30.84 0.37 -86.30
CA TRP A 5 -32.27 0.65 -86.39
C TRP A 5 -33.14 -0.03 -85.26
N PHE A 6 -34.10 0.50 -84.68
CA PHE A 6 -35.10 1.59 -84.70
C PHE A 6 -35.94 1.54 -83.45
N ARG A 7 -36.22 2.60 -82.89
CA ARG A 7 -37.37 3.44 -82.53
C ARG A 7 -38.55 2.85 -81.61
N PRO A 8 -39.35 3.77 -81.02
CA PRO A 8 -39.83 3.70 -79.63
C PRO A 8 -41.32 3.43 -79.57
N SER A 9 -41.83 3.10 -78.38
CA SER A 9 -43.27 3.28 -78.13
C SER A 9 -43.52 3.87 -76.75
N ARG A 10 -44.23 4.91 -76.77
CA ARG A 10 -44.83 5.63 -75.64
C ARG A 10 -46.03 4.79 -75.08
N PHE A 11 -46.31 5.00 -73.84
CA PHE A 11 -47.58 4.95 -73.10
C PHE A 11 -47.23 4.38 -71.72
N GLY A 12 -47.53 5.01 -70.61
CA GLY A 12 -48.64 5.59 -70.04
C GLY A 12 -48.30 6.09 -68.61
N LEU A 13 -48.81 7.26 -68.32
CA LEU A 13 -48.86 7.84 -66.96
C LEU A 13 -49.70 6.97 -66.06
N ILE A 14 -49.17 6.58 -64.92
CA ILE A 14 -49.98 6.37 -63.68
C ILE A 14 -49.22 6.97 -62.50
N VAL A 15 -49.73 8.08 -62.01
CA VAL A 15 -49.38 8.74 -60.79
C VAL A 15 -49.87 7.88 -59.63
N SER A 16 -48.97 7.31 -58.86
CA SER A 16 -49.31 6.73 -57.54
C SER A 16 -48.46 7.40 -56.48
N ALA A 17 -49.06 8.39 -55.85
CA ALA A 17 -48.53 9.04 -54.64
C ALA A 17 -48.56 8.03 -53.48
N ALA A 18 -47.43 7.36 -53.22
CA ALA A 18 -47.23 6.58 -51.99
C ALA A 18 -46.70 7.51 -50.92
N LEU A 19 -47.57 7.87 -49.99
CA LEU A 19 -47.27 8.61 -48.75
C LEU A 19 -46.42 7.71 -47.86
N VAL A 20 -45.07 7.86 -47.92
CA VAL A 20 -44.14 7.19 -47.01
C VAL A 20 -44.18 7.97 -45.69
N LEU A 21 -44.97 7.47 -44.76
CA LEU A 21 -44.97 7.88 -43.36
C LEU A 21 -43.65 7.41 -42.74
N GLY A 22 -42.64 8.30 -42.73
CA GLY A 22 -41.35 8.05 -42.06
C GLY A 22 -41.54 7.98 -40.56
N LEU A 23 -41.66 6.76 -40.01
CA LEU A 23 -41.48 6.52 -38.57
C LEU A 23 -40.00 6.76 -38.23
N SER A 24 -39.71 8.00 -37.81
CA SER A 24 -38.43 8.31 -37.19
C SER A 24 -38.35 7.59 -35.83
N LEU A 25 -37.80 6.36 -35.82
CA LEU A 25 -37.33 5.76 -34.58
C LEU A 25 -36.19 6.64 -34.06
N THR A 26 -36.51 7.54 -33.16
CA THR A 26 -35.48 8.18 -32.30
C THR A 26 -34.89 7.09 -31.43
N ALA A 27 -33.80 6.51 -31.86
CA ALA A 27 -32.95 5.69 -31.00
C ALA A 27 -32.47 6.60 -29.86
N ARG A 28 -33.16 6.46 -28.71
CA ARG A 28 -32.70 7.06 -27.45
C ARG A 28 -31.42 6.36 -27.13
N ALA A 29 -30.30 7.02 -27.42
CA ALA A 29 -28.99 6.61 -26.89
C ALA A 29 -29.19 6.51 -25.37
N ALA A 30 -29.16 5.30 -24.85
CA ALA A 30 -29.07 5.10 -23.41
C ALA A 30 -27.78 5.79 -23.00
N ASP A 31 -27.92 6.86 -22.23
CA ASP A 31 -26.80 7.56 -21.59
C ASP A 31 -26.20 6.58 -20.60
N THR A 32 -25.29 5.74 -21.11
CA THR A 32 -24.56 4.79 -20.29
C THR A 32 -23.64 5.62 -19.42
N ALA A 33 -24.03 5.78 -18.16
CA ALA A 33 -23.19 6.40 -17.15
C ALA A 33 -21.78 5.81 -17.29
N PRO A 34 -20.73 6.62 -17.29
CA PRO A 34 -19.37 6.15 -17.52
C PRO A 34 -19.03 5.06 -16.50
N GLU A 35 -18.71 3.88 -16.97
CA GLU A 35 -18.26 2.78 -16.13
C GLU A 35 -16.93 3.14 -15.49
N ILE A 36 -16.95 3.39 -14.21
CA ILE A 36 -15.75 3.69 -13.44
C ILE A 36 -15.20 2.39 -12.87
N ARG A 37 -14.02 1.99 -13.35
CA ARG A 37 -13.31 0.85 -12.77
C ARG A 37 -12.83 1.18 -11.37
N ALA A 38 -12.97 0.21 -10.48
CA ALA A 38 -12.51 0.27 -9.11
C ALA A 38 -11.66 -0.96 -8.82
N GLN A 39 -10.65 -0.80 -7.97
CA GLN A 39 -9.84 -1.89 -7.46
C GLN A 39 -9.85 -1.85 -5.94
N LEU A 40 -10.02 -3.00 -5.29
CA LEU A 40 -9.91 -3.10 -3.85
C LEU A 40 -8.45 -3.08 -3.43
N VAL A 41 -8.09 -2.15 -2.57
CA VAL A 41 -6.76 -2.04 -1.99
C VAL A 41 -6.86 -2.11 -0.47
N PRO A 42 -5.90 -2.72 0.22
CA PRO A 42 -5.91 -2.73 1.68
C PRO A 42 -5.54 -1.32 2.17
N LYS A 43 -6.21 -0.85 3.21
CA LYS A 43 -5.91 0.45 3.82
C LYS A 43 -4.52 0.47 4.46
N ARG A 44 -4.06 -0.68 4.96
CA ARG A 44 -2.74 -0.88 5.55
C ARG A 44 -2.02 -2.00 4.80
N SER A 45 -0.93 -1.66 4.15
CA SER A 45 0.03 -2.61 3.59
C SER A 45 1.42 -2.01 3.65
N THR A 46 2.42 -2.85 3.78
CA THR A 46 3.81 -2.42 3.71
C THR A 46 4.72 -3.55 3.25
N VAL A 47 5.81 -3.15 2.63
CA VAL A 47 6.92 -4.03 2.30
C VAL A 47 7.95 -3.94 3.43
N LEU A 48 8.28 -5.08 4.01
CA LEU A 48 9.33 -5.18 5.02
C LEU A 48 10.65 -5.54 4.35
N SER A 49 11.68 -4.76 4.65
CA SER A 49 13.04 -4.93 4.14
C SER A 49 14.00 -5.22 5.28
N SER A 50 15.14 -5.85 4.97
CA SER A 50 16.18 -6.10 5.94
C SER A 50 16.89 -4.79 6.32
N GLN A 51 17.09 -4.56 7.62
CA GLN A 51 17.85 -3.43 8.13
C GLN A 51 19.32 -3.79 8.40
N ILE A 52 19.69 -5.06 8.20
CA ILE A 52 21.06 -5.57 8.39
C ILE A 52 21.40 -6.57 7.29
N ALA A 53 22.69 -6.66 6.97
CA ALA A 53 23.21 -7.77 6.16
C ALA A 53 23.39 -9.00 7.06
N ALA A 54 22.60 -10.06 6.83
CA ALA A 54 22.64 -11.29 7.64
C ALA A 54 22.00 -12.48 6.91
N GLN A 55 22.18 -13.69 7.45
CA GLN A 55 21.48 -14.88 6.96
C GLN A 55 20.16 -15.06 7.72
N ILE A 56 19.10 -15.41 6.98
CA ILE A 56 17.79 -15.75 7.57
C ILE A 56 17.89 -17.06 8.31
N SER A 57 17.69 -17.06 9.63
CA SER A 57 17.66 -18.28 10.46
C SER A 57 16.25 -18.89 10.54
N GLU A 58 15.21 -18.03 10.63
CA GLU A 58 13.82 -18.46 10.73
C GLU A 58 12.91 -17.63 9.83
N LEU A 59 11.97 -18.31 9.19
CA LEU A 59 10.88 -17.74 8.40
C LEU A 59 9.65 -18.63 8.67
N PRO A 60 8.93 -18.39 9.78
CA PRO A 60 7.92 -19.31 10.26
C PRO A 60 6.62 -19.30 9.47
N LEU A 61 6.32 -18.18 8.77
CA LEU A 61 5.06 -17.96 8.07
C LEU A 61 5.27 -18.04 6.54
N ARG A 62 4.19 -18.40 5.86
CA ARG A 62 4.10 -18.47 4.40
C ARG A 62 3.09 -17.45 3.88
N GLU A 63 3.12 -17.20 2.59
CA GLU A 63 2.11 -16.40 1.91
C GLU A 63 0.70 -16.91 2.22
N GLY A 64 -0.20 -16.00 2.60
CA GLY A 64 -1.57 -16.29 3.02
C GLY A 64 -1.76 -16.55 4.51
N ASP A 65 -0.70 -16.83 5.28
CA ASP A 65 -0.81 -17.05 6.73
C ASP A 65 -1.21 -15.76 7.46
N SER A 66 -2.00 -15.90 8.52
CA SER A 66 -2.37 -14.79 9.40
C SER A 66 -1.33 -14.60 10.49
N PHE A 67 -1.15 -13.36 10.93
CA PHE A 67 -0.27 -13.00 12.04
C PHE A 67 -0.90 -11.90 12.90
N SER A 68 -0.40 -11.81 14.14
CA SER A 68 -0.76 -10.77 15.11
C SER A 68 0.29 -9.65 15.12
N GLU A 69 -0.10 -8.47 15.57
CA GLU A 69 0.84 -7.37 15.85
C GLU A 69 1.93 -7.81 16.83
N GLY A 70 3.17 -7.40 16.58
CA GLY A 70 4.36 -7.79 17.35
C GLY A 70 4.87 -9.21 17.08
N GLN A 71 4.15 -10.03 16.31
CA GLN A 71 4.57 -11.39 15.99
C GLN A 71 5.86 -11.38 15.16
N LYS A 72 6.79 -12.30 15.47
CA LYS A 72 8.02 -12.52 14.72
C LYS A 72 7.70 -13.05 13.32
N LEU A 73 8.12 -12.31 12.29
CA LEU A 73 7.96 -12.67 10.89
C LEU A 73 9.24 -13.26 10.29
N VAL A 74 10.40 -12.64 10.61
CA VAL A 74 11.71 -13.11 10.17
C VAL A 74 12.67 -13.03 11.34
N ALA A 75 13.56 -14.00 11.49
CA ALA A 75 14.72 -13.89 12.35
C ALA A 75 16.00 -14.14 11.57
N PHE A 76 17.05 -13.40 11.93
CA PHE A 76 18.37 -13.51 11.33
C PHE A 76 19.35 -14.24 12.26
N ASP A 77 20.38 -14.84 11.68
CA ASP A 77 21.55 -15.24 12.45
C ASP A 77 22.39 -14.02 12.80
N CYS A 78 22.37 -13.68 14.08
CA CYS A 78 22.98 -12.47 14.63
C CYS A 78 24.07 -12.75 15.66
N GLY A 79 24.83 -13.81 15.48
CA GLY A 79 25.94 -14.13 16.38
C GLY A 79 26.92 -12.97 16.56
N ILE A 80 27.28 -12.29 15.48
CA ILE A 80 28.19 -11.14 15.48
C ILE A 80 27.58 -9.93 16.17
N GLN A 81 26.33 -9.58 15.88
CA GLN A 81 25.63 -8.43 16.47
C GLN A 81 25.47 -8.61 17.99
N ARG A 82 25.10 -9.80 18.43
CA ARG A 82 25.02 -10.13 19.86
C ARG A 82 26.38 -10.04 20.57
N ALA A 83 27.45 -10.51 19.92
CA ALA A 83 28.78 -10.39 20.47
C ALA A 83 29.26 -8.93 20.57
N ARG A 84 28.93 -8.10 19.58
CA ARG A 84 29.20 -6.65 19.61
C ARG A 84 28.47 -5.96 20.75
N LEU A 85 27.19 -6.26 20.93
CA LEU A 85 26.39 -5.72 22.03
C LEU A 85 26.99 -6.14 23.40
N ALA A 86 27.36 -7.41 23.56
CA ALA A 86 27.98 -7.90 24.81
C ALA A 86 29.29 -7.19 25.10
N LYS A 87 30.15 -6.95 24.08
CA LYS A 87 31.39 -6.19 24.21
C LYS A 87 31.11 -4.75 24.65
N ALA A 88 30.18 -4.06 23.98
CA ALA A 88 29.85 -2.67 24.32
C ALA A 88 29.23 -2.55 25.72
N ALA A 89 28.40 -3.49 26.14
CA ALA A 89 27.83 -3.55 27.48
C ALA A 89 28.92 -3.75 28.58
N ALA A 90 29.91 -4.59 28.30
CA ALA A 90 31.03 -4.77 29.21
C ALA A 90 31.90 -3.49 29.33
N GLN A 91 32.11 -2.77 28.21
CA GLN A 91 32.84 -1.51 28.17
C GLN A 91 32.10 -0.41 28.96
N GLU A 92 30.77 -0.26 28.73
CA GLU A 92 29.93 0.68 29.50
C GLU A 92 30.02 0.40 30.99
N THR A 93 29.87 -0.86 31.38
CA THR A 93 29.96 -1.25 32.81
C THR A 93 31.33 -0.91 33.43
N ALA A 94 32.43 -1.09 32.69
CA ALA A 94 33.78 -0.77 33.18
C ALA A 94 33.96 0.74 33.35
N THR A 95 33.57 1.54 32.36
CA THR A 95 33.69 3.02 32.41
C THR A 95 32.78 3.63 33.46
N ARG A 96 31.56 3.12 33.61
CA ARG A 96 30.62 3.54 34.65
C ARG A 96 31.23 3.34 36.04
N LYS A 97 31.77 2.16 36.33
CA LYS A 97 32.44 1.88 37.61
C LYS A 97 33.64 2.79 37.85
N ALA A 98 34.44 3.05 36.80
CA ALA A 98 35.59 3.96 36.92
C ALA A 98 35.14 5.40 37.25
N TYR A 99 34.11 5.89 36.59
CA TYR A 99 33.49 7.19 36.87
C TYR A 99 32.93 7.26 38.30
N GLU A 100 32.17 6.24 38.75
CA GLU A 100 31.63 6.18 40.11
C GLU A 100 32.74 6.25 41.18
N VAL A 101 33.85 5.52 41.00
CA VAL A 101 34.99 5.55 41.91
C VAL A 101 35.67 6.91 41.92
N LYS A 102 35.96 7.46 40.73
CA LYS A 102 36.61 8.79 40.61
C LYS A 102 35.74 9.89 41.20
N SER A 103 34.42 9.85 40.96
CA SER A 103 33.47 10.80 41.54
C SER A 103 33.50 10.77 43.07
N LYS A 104 33.53 9.56 43.68
CA LYS A 104 33.69 9.42 45.16
C LYS A 104 35.04 9.95 45.65
N LEU A 105 36.14 9.70 44.96
CA LEU A 105 37.46 10.23 45.33
C LEU A 105 37.52 11.75 45.26
N ASN A 106 36.81 12.36 44.31
CA ASN A 106 36.73 13.81 44.20
C ASN A 106 36.01 14.44 45.40
N THR A 107 34.93 13.80 45.94
CA THR A 107 34.28 14.30 47.14
C THR A 107 35.19 14.27 48.36
N LEU A 108 36.26 13.47 48.31
CA LEU A 108 37.32 13.40 49.35
C LEU A 108 38.52 14.29 49.00
N ASN A 109 38.43 15.16 47.98
CA ASN A 109 39.51 16.00 47.48
C ASN A 109 40.79 15.21 47.10
N SER A 110 40.66 13.94 46.69
CA SER A 110 41.76 13.03 46.40
C SER A 110 42.17 13.00 44.92
N ILE A 111 41.38 13.58 44.02
CA ILE A 111 41.67 13.68 42.59
C ILE A 111 41.17 15.02 42.03
N SER A 112 41.64 15.39 40.81
CA SER A 112 41.24 16.64 40.16
C SER A 112 39.85 16.57 39.55
N VAL A 113 39.20 17.70 39.42
CA VAL A 113 37.93 17.83 38.69
C VAL A 113 38.08 17.38 37.25
N LEU A 114 39.23 17.68 36.61
CA LEU A 114 39.50 17.26 35.23
C LEU A 114 39.46 15.73 35.06
N GLU A 115 39.98 14.97 36.04
CA GLU A 115 39.95 13.50 35.99
C GLU A 115 38.53 12.94 36.10
N VAL A 116 37.67 13.59 36.88
CA VAL A 116 36.25 13.21 36.98
C VAL A 116 35.53 13.50 35.67
N GLU A 117 35.70 14.73 35.14
CA GLU A 117 35.07 15.14 33.89
C GLU A 117 35.51 14.27 32.71
N THR A 118 36.80 13.91 32.65
CA THR A 118 37.34 12.98 31.62
C THR A 118 36.66 11.61 31.75
N SER A 119 36.55 11.09 32.97
CA SER A 119 35.92 9.78 33.21
C SER A 119 34.40 9.80 32.93
N ALA A 120 33.74 10.93 33.20
CA ALA A 120 32.35 11.14 32.84
C ALA A 120 32.13 11.10 31.31
N ALA A 121 33.02 11.78 30.56
CA ALA A 121 33.00 11.78 29.11
C ALA A 121 33.25 10.36 28.52
N GLU A 122 34.22 9.63 29.08
CA GLU A 122 34.52 8.24 28.68
C GLU A 122 33.31 7.32 28.91
N HIS A 123 32.61 7.49 30.05
CA HIS A 123 31.39 6.73 30.35
C HIS A 123 30.27 7.08 29.36
N ALA A 124 30.03 8.36 29.11
CA ALA A 124 29.02 8.81 28.15
C ALA A 124 29.25 8.26 26.72
N MET A 125 30.53 8.20 26.30
CA MET A 125 30.90 7.59 25.00
C MET A 125 30.60 6.09 24.97
N ALA A 126 30.92 5.35 26.04
CA ALA A 126 30.66 3.91 26.14
C ALA A 126 29.14 3.59 26.22
N GLU A 127 28.39 4.44 26.89
CA GLU A 127 26.92 4.34 26.92
C GLU A 127 26.31 4.52 25.53
N ALA A 128 26.76 5.53 24.78
CA ALA A 128 26.31 5.76 23.40
C ALA A 128 26.68 4.59 22.47
N GLU A 129 27.87 4.01 22.61
CA GLU A 129 28.29 2.83 21.83
C GLU A 129 27.44 1.60 22.17
N GLN A 130 27.13 1.38 23.44
CA GLN A 130 26.23 0.29 23.85
C GLN A 130 24.82 0.49 23.26
N GLN A 131 24.30 1.71 23.28
CA GLN A 131 23.00 2.01 22.73
C GLN A 131 22.96 1.76 21.22
N MET A 132 23.99 2.16 20.48
CA MET A 132 24.13 1.88 19.05
C MET A 132 24.18 0.37 18.77
N ALA A 133 24.99 -0.38 19.53
CA ALA A 133 25.06 -1.84 19.38
C ALA A 133 23.74 -2.54 19.72
N ARG A 134 22.98 -2.01 20.68
CA ARG A 134 21.65 -2.51 21.04
C ARG A 134 20.65 -2.29 19.91
N GLU A 135 20.67 -1.12 19.31
CA GLU A 135 19.80 -0.80 18.17
C GLU A 135 20.06 -1.72 16.99
N VAL A 136 21.32 -1.91 16.61
CA VAL A 136 21.70 -2.86 15.55
C VAL A 136 21.26 -4.29 15.89
N ALA A 137 21.37 -4.71 17.15
CA ALA A 137 20.93 -6.03 17.59
C ALA A 137 19.38 -6.18 17.60
N SER A 138 18.63 -5.09 17.74
CA SER A 138 17.18 -5.11 17.68
C SER A 138 16.67 -5.53 16.30
N HIS A 139 17.41 -5.18 15.23
CA HIS A 139 17.10 -5.54 13.85
C HIS A 139 17.29 -7.03 13.51
N CYS A 140 17.74 -7.83 14.47
CA CYS A 140 17.87 -9.28 14.31
C CYS A 140 16.55 -10.03 14.19
N VAL A 141 15.46 -9.37 14.53
CA VAL A 141 14.09 -9.92 14.41
C VAL A 141 13.20 -8.87 13.76
N VAL A 142 12.58 -9.24 12.66
CA VAL A 142 11.54 -8.43 12.03
C VAL A 142 10.20 -8.85 12.59
N THR A 143 9.50 -7.92 13.22
CA THR A 143 8.17 -8.13 13.80
C THR A 143 7.10 -7.40 13.00
N ALA A 144 5.87 -7.87 13.10
CA ALA A 144 4.72 -7.28 12.44
C ALA A 144 4.31 -5.96 13.13
N PRO A 145 4.23 -4.83 12.40
CA PRO A 145 3.81 -3.54 12.94
C PRO A 145 2.28 -3.44 13.15
N PHE A 146 1.51 -4.37 12.63
CA PHE A 146 0.06 -4.50 12.79
C PHE A 146 -0.35 -5.96 12.56
N ALA A 147 -1.55 -6.35 12.97
CA ALA A 147 -2.12 -7.67 12.67
C ALA A 147 -2.60 -7.73 11.21
N GLY A 148 -2.41 -8.88 10.54
CA GLY A 148 -2.78 -9.00 9.14
C GLY A 148 -2.50 -10.37 8.53
N ARG A 149 -2.26 -10.37 7.22
CA ARG A 149 -1.86 -11.55 6.44
C ARG A 149 -0.57 -11.32 5.68
N MET A 150 0.18 -12.41 5.53
CA MET A 150 1.38 -12.45 4.70
C MET A 150 0.99 -12.35 3.22
N GLY A 151 1.54 -11.36 2.54
CA GLY A 151 1.56 -11.28 1.09
C GLY A 151 2.74 -12.05 0.49
N PRO A 152 3.24 -11.64 -0.69
CA PRO A 152 4.39 -12.25 -1.34
C PRO A 152 5.62 -12.26 -0.43
N VAL A 153 6.32 -13.41 -0.42
CA VAL A 153 7.55 -13.63 0.33
C VAL A 153 8.69 -13.81 -0.67
N ASP A 154 9.61 -12.83 -0.73
CA ASP A 154 10.67 -12.77 -1.74
C ASP A 154 11.96 -13.50 -1.33
N VAL A 155 12.01 -14.04 -0.11
CA VAL A 155 13.21 -14.66 0.48
C VAL A 155 12.94 -16.06 1.00
N LYS A 156 14.01 -16.80 1.27
CA LYS A 156 13.94 -18.17 1.79
C LYS A 156 14.77 -18.31 3.06
N ARG A 157 14.40 -19.27 3.89
CA ARG A 157 15.21 -19.67 5.05
C ARG A 157 16.61 -20.05 4.60
N PHE A 158 17.62 -19.65 5.38
CA PHE A 158 19.06 -19.84 5.12
C PHE A 158 19.62 -18.98 3.97
N GLN A 159 18.82 -18.14 3.36
CA GLN A 159 19.30 -17.16 2.39
C GLN A 159 20.04 -16.02 3.10
N SER A 160 21.17 -15.59 2.55
CA SER A 160 21.83 -14.34 2.96
C SER A 160 21.17 -13.17 2.25
N VAL A 161 20.89 -12.12 2.98
CA VAL A 161 20.28 -10.88 2.49
C VAL A 161 21.18 -9.69 2.76
N ALA A 162 21.09 -8.68 1.91
CA ALA A 162 21.74 -7.39 2.10
C ALA A 162 20.84 -6.43 2.91
N GLU A 163 21.45 -5.39 3.46
CA GLU A 163 20.70 -4.26 4.02
C GLU A 163 19.85 -3.59 2.92
N GLY A 164 18.61 -3.23 3.24
CA GLY A 164 17.64 -2.67 2.30
C GLY A 164 16.95 -3.70 1.40
N GLN A 165 17.36 -4.96 1.37
CA GLN A 165 16.74 -5.99 0.55
C GLN A 165 15.30 -6.25 1.00
N LYS A 166 14.36 -6.26 0.03
CA LYS A 166 12.97 -6.64 0.26
C LYS A 166 12.90 -8.10 0.77
N LEU A 167 12.12 -8.30 1.82
CA LEU A 167 11.91 -9.62 2.43
C LEU A 167 10.55 -10.19 2.09
N LEU A 168 9.51 -9.43 2.42
CA LEU A 168 8.12 -9.86 2.30
C LEU A 168 7.18 -8.65 2.31
N GLU A 169 5.95 -8.87 1.92
CA GLU A 169 4.87 -7.90 2.03
C GLU A 169 3.86 -8.36 3.08
N ILE A 170 3.30 -7.41 3.80
CA ILE A 170 2.22 -7.64 4.75
C ILE A 170 1.06 -6.70 4.47
N LEU A 171 -0.16 -7.17 4.68
CA LEU A 171 -1.36 -6.39 4.44
C LEU A 171 -2.45 -6.72 5.48
N ASP A 172 -3.31 -5.73 5.72
CA ASP A 172 -4.51 -5.90 6.54
C ASP A 172 -5.72 -6.08 5.62
N PRO A 173 -6.29 -7.30 5.51
CA PRO A 173 -7.44 -7.55 4.66
C PRO A 173 -8.77 -7.11 5.29
N THR A 174 -8.79 -6.62 6.51
CA THR A 174 -10.03 -6.31 7.25
C THR A 174 -10.60 -4.94 6.90
N GLU A 175 -9.75 -4.01 6.45
CA GLU A 175 -10.14 -2.68 6.02
C GLU A 175 -9.73 -2.46 4.57
N LEU A 176 -10.72 -2.51 3.68
CA LEU A 176 -10.52 -2.34 2.25
C LEU A 176 -11.06 -0.99 1.78
N GLU A 177 -10.35 -0.40 0.85
CA GLU A 177 -10.78 0.78 0.11
C GLU A 177 -10.90 0.43 -1.38
N ALA A 178 -11.92 0.97 -2.03
CA ALA A 178 -12.02 0.94 -3.48
C ALA A 178 -11.28 2.16 -4.04
N GLU A 179 -10.18 1.93 -4.72
CA GLU A 179 -9.46 2.94 -5.49
C GLU A 179 -10.06 3.02 -6.89
N MET A 180 -10.42 4.23 -7.32
CA MET A 180 -11.02 4.47 -8.63
C MET A 180 -10.51 5.77 -9.26
N LEU A 181 -10.47 5.80 -10.58
CA LEU A 181 -10.17 7.00 -11.36
C LEU A 181 -11.47 7.56 -11.93
N VAL A 182 -11.83 8.78 -11.54
CA VAL A 182 -13.03 9.44 -12.01
C VAL A 182 -12.67 10.71 -12.81
N PRO A 183 -13.51 11.16 -13.75
CA PRO A 183 -13.31 12.42 -14.45
C PRO A 183 -13.21 13.59 -13.46
N SER A 184 -12.26 14.49 -13.65
CA SER A 184 -12.06 15.65 -12.76
C SER A 184 -13.26 16.59 -12.70
N SER A 185 -14.12 16.57 -13.73
CA SER A 185 -15.39 17.32 -13.76
C SER A 185 -16.35 16.90 -12.63
N TRP A 186 -16.21 15.70 -12.07
CA TRP A 186 -17.03 15.22 -10.96
C TRP A 186 -16.72 15.92 -9.63
N LEU A 187 -15.60 16.65 -9.52
CA LEU A 187 -15.27 17.45 -8.35
C LEU A 187 -16.34 18.52 -8.02
N LYS A 188 -17.19 18.87 -8.98
CA LYS A 188 -18.30 19.78 -8.75
C LYS A 188 -19.29 19.24 -7.71
N TRP A 189 -19.52 17.95 -7.69
CA TRP A 189 -20.52 17.29 -6.83
C TRP A 189 -19.96 16.15 -5.99
N LEU A 190 -18.93 15.42 -6.47
CA LEU A 190 -18.35 14.29 -5.73
C LEU A 190 -17.50 14.82 -4.56
N LYS A 191 -17.94 14.54 -3.35
CA LYS A 191 -17.30 15.00 -2.10
C LYS A 191 -17.09 13.83 -1.15
N PRO A 192 -16.17 13.93 -0.18
CA PRO A 192 -16.10 12.98 0.93
C PRO A 192 -17.48 12.79 1.58
N GLY A 193 -17.81 11.54 1.91
CA GLY A 193 -19.12 11.15 2.43
C GLY A 193 -20.16 10.76 1.36
N PHE A 194 -19.89 10.98 0.08
CA PHE A 194 -20.80 10.56 -0.99
C PHE A 194 -20.95 9.04 -1.01
N ALA A 195 -22.21 8.56 -0.97
CA ALA A 195 -22.54 7.14 -1.00
C ALA A 195 -22.55 6.62 -2.43
N LEU A 196 -22.00 5.43 -2.64
CA LEU A 196 -21.98 4.73 -3.92
C LEU A 196 -22.00 3.22 -3.69
N GLU A 197 -22.19 2.46 -4.74
CA GLU A 197 -22.06 0.99 -4.71
C GLU A 197 -20.86 0.56 -5.57
N ILE A 198 -20.15 -0.47 -5.10
CA ILE A 198 -19.09 -1.12 -5.87
C ILE A 198 -19.55 -2.53 -6.23
N GLY A 199 -19.74 -2.78 -7.51
CA GLY A 199 -19.99 -4.12 -8.03
C GLY A 199 -18.65 -4.83 -8.22
N ILE A 200 -18.38 -5.89 -7.47
CA ILE A 200 -17.14 -6.68 -7.55
C ILE A 200 -17.32 -7.81 -8.55
N GLU A 201 -16.42 -7.92 -9.51
CA GLU A 201 -16.53 -8.90 -10.60
C GLU A 201 -16.36 -10.34 -10.11
N GLU A 202 -15.42 -10.59 -9.20
CA GLU A 202 -15.10 -11.92 -8.68
C GLU A 202 -16.21 -12.52 -7.80
N THR A 203 -16.99 -11.67 -7.12
CA THR A 203 -18.10 -12.15 -6.27
C THR A 203 -19.45 -12.03 -6.95
N GLY A 204 -19.56 -11.25 -8.03
CA GLY A 204 -20.82 -10.93 -8.71
C GLY A 204 -21.79 -10.10 -7.85
N ARG A 205 -21.35 -9.54 -6.74
CA ARG A 205 -22.16 -8.80 -5.76
C ARG A 205 -21.83 -7.32 -5.75
N LYS A 206 -22.78 -6.53 -5.25
CA LYS A 206 -22.62 -5.11 -4.99
C LYS A 206 -22.42 -4.86 -3.50
N TYR A 207 -21.52 -3.96 -3.19
CA TYR A 207 -21.18 -3.60 -1.82
C TYR A 207 -21.33 -2.10 -1.63
N PRO A 208 -21.98 -1.66 -0.53
CA PRO A 208 -22.09 -0.25 -0.24
C PRO A 208 -20.74 0.33 0.11
N ALA A 209 -20.49 1.54 -0.40
CA ALA A 209 -19.24 2.25 -0.14
C ALA A 209 -19.51 3.74 0.02
N LYS A 210 -18.59 4.43 0.69
CA LYS A 210 -18.60 5.88 0.87
C LYS A 210 -17.27 6.47 0.48
N VAL A 211 -17.31 7.55 -0.30
CA VAL A 211 -16.10 8.31 -0.63
C VAL A 211 -15.44 8.78 0.67
N ALA A 212 -14.23 8.31 0.93
CA ALA A 212 -13.45 8.71 2.10
C ALA A 212 -12.60 9.94 1.78
N ARG A 213 -11.90 9.92 0.67
CA ARG A 213 -10.98 10.97 0.26
C ARG A 213 -10.81 11.04 -1.25
N LEU A 214 -10.40 12.20 -1.73
CA LEU A 214 -9.99 12.43 -3.10
C LEU A 214 -8.51 12.79 -3.11
N SER A 215 -7.79 12.40 -4.17
CA SER A 215 -6.41 12.82 -4.36
C SER A 215 -6.33 14.35 -4.45
N PRO A 216 -5.29 14.98 -3.91
CA PRO A 216 -5.10 16.43 -4.07
C PRO A 216 -4.60 16.82 -5.48
N ARG A 217 -4.33 15.84 -6.35
CA ARG A 217 -3.75 16.04 -7.67
C ARG A 217 -4.65 15.45 -8.76
N ILE A 218 -4.88 16.24 -9.80
CA ILE A 218 -5.51 15.81 -11.04
C ILE A 218 -4.41 15.41 -12.02
N ASP A 219 -4.60 14.30 -12.72
CA ASP A 219 -3.76 13.95 -13.85
C ASP A 219 -4.12 14.82 -15.05
N PRO A 220 -3.17 15.64 -15.59
CA PRO A 220 -3.48 16.59 -16.63
C PRO A 220 -3.69 15.94 -18.02
N VAL A 221 -3.17 14.72 -18.23
CA VAL A 221 -3.27 14.02 -19.51
C VAL A 221 -4.62 13.32 -19.62
N SER A 222 -5.00 12.55 -18.61
CA SER A 222 -6.27 11.82 -18.58
C SER A 222 -7.44 12.65 -18.06
N GLN A 223 -7.20 13.84 -17.53
CA GLN A 223 -8.17 14.71 -16.85
C GLN A 223 -8.96 13.96 -15.76
N SER A 224 -8.31 13.05 -15.08
CA SER A 224 -8.90 12.21 -14.04
C SER A 224 -8.33 12.52 -12.66
N ILE A 225 -9.10 12.17 -11.65
CA ILE A 225 -8.70 12.25 -10.24
C ILE A 225 -8.91 10.89 -9.58
N ARG A 226 -7.97 10.54 -8.71
CA ARG A 226 -8.07 9.32 -7.90
C ARG A 226 -8.97 9.57 -6.70
N VAL A 227 -9.93 8.66 -6.52
CA VAL A 227 -10.90 8.66 -5.43
C VAL A 227 -10.77 7.36 -4.66
N PHE A 228 -10.84 7.45 -3.35
CA PHE A 228 -10.84 6.31 -2.44
C PHE A 228 -12.16 6.26 -1.71
N ALA A 229 -12.85 5.13 -1.82
CA ALA A 229 -14.10 4.87 -1.12
C ALA A 229 -13.92 3.70 -0.16
N VAL A 230 -14.32 3.87 1.09
CA VAL A 230 -14.30 2.80 2.09
C VAL A 230 -15.55 1.95 1.91
N ILE A 231 -15.39 0.64 1.90
CA ILE A 231 -16.49 -0.32 1.90
C ILE A 231 -17.22 -0.22 3.24
N ASP A 232 -18.52 0.02 3.23
CA ASP A 232 -19.34 0.18 4.43
C ASP A 232 -19.81 -1.19 4.93
N GLY A 233 -19.09 -1.74 5.89
CA GLY A 233 -19.32 -3.08 6.44
C GLY A 233 -18.08 -3.96 6.41
N ARG A 234 -18.24 -5.19 6.95
CA ARG A 234 -17.18 -6.22 6.91
C ARG A 234 -17.66 -7.38 6.06
N PHE A 235 -16.94 -7.65 5.00
CA PHE A 235 -17.26 -8.68 4.03
C PHE A 235 -16.06 -9.63 3.89
N PRO A 236 -16.11 -10.81 4.52
CA PRO A 236 -14.99 -11.74 4.54
C PRO A 236 -14.69 -12.38 3.16
N ASP A 237 -15.61 -12.22 2.20
CA ASP A 237 -15.47 -12.66 0.82
C ASP A 237 -14.69 -11.68 -0.07
N LEU A 238 -14.39 -10.48 0.45
CA LEU A 238 -13.59 -9.49 -0.26
C LEU A 238 -12.10 -9.65 0.04
N LEU A 239 -11.30 -9.61 -1.01
CA LEU A 239 -9.84 -9.67 -0.93
C LEU A 239 -9.20 -8.45 -1.61
N PRO A 240 -8.06 -7.97 -1.09
CA PRO A 240 -7.25 -6.98 -1.80
C PRO A 240 -6.90 -7.46 -3.21
N GLY A 241 -6.93 -6.55 -4.17
CA GLY A 241 -6.64 -6.84 -5.58
C GLY A 241 -7.87 -7.18 -6.42
N MET A 242 -9.02 -7.47 -5.80
CA MET A 242 -10.27 -7.68 -6.55
C MET A 242 -10.64 -6.44 -7.35
N SER A 243 -11.20 -6.69 -8.54
CA SER A 243 -11.62 -5.68 -9.48
C SER A 243 -13.13 -5.47 -9.44
N GLY A 244 -13.54 -4.24 -9.70
CA GLY A 244 -14.96 -3.91 -9.68
C GLY A 244 -15.30 -2.66 -10.49
N ARG A 245 -16.56 -2.30 -10.42
CA ARG A 245 -17.11 -1.11 -11.08
C ARG A 245 -17.90 -0.28 -10.08
N ALA A 246 -17.54 0.98 -9.99
CA ALA A 246 -18.32 1.93 -9.20
C ALA A 246 -19.63 2.28 -9.94
N ILE A 247 -20.72 2.12 -9.23
CA ILE A 247 -22.08 2.49 -9.67
C ILE A 247 -22.41 3.79 -8.95
N VAL A 248 -22.31 4.89 -9.69
CA VAL A 248 -22.47 6.24 -9.15
C VAL A 248 -23.73 6.84 -9.76
N ALA A 249 -24.71 7.14 -8.93
CA ALA A 249 -25.86 7.93 -9.34
C ALA A 249 -25.44 9.41 -9.33
N ALA A 250 -25.12 9.96 -10.51
CA ALA A 250 -24.86 11.38 -10.61
C ALA A 250 -26.11 12.19 -10.19
N PRO A 251 -25.96 13.26 -9.39
CA PRO A 251 -27.07 14.14 -9.11
C PRO A 251 -27.48 14.84 -10.42
N ASN A 252 -28.79 14.82 -10.72
CA ASN A 252 -29.40 15.56 -11.83
C ASN A 252 -29.18 17.07 -11.70
#